data_c175c0c056cd46845165ab46e0b1cc02
#
_entry.id   c175c0c056cd46845165ab46e0b1cc02
#
_cell.length_a   1.000
_cell.length_b   1.000
_cell.length_c   1.000
_cell.angle_alpha   90.00
_cell.angle_beta   90.00
_cell.angle_gamma   90.00
#
_symmetry.space_group_name_H-M   'P 1'
#
loop_
_entity.id
_entity.type
_entity.pdbx_description
1 polymer ?
#
loop_
_entity_poly.entity_id
_entity_poly.type
_entity_poly.pdbx_seq_one_letter_code
_entity_poly.pdbx_strand_id
1 'polypeptide(L)'
;LSATRVPVHIITGFLGSGKTTLIHSLIEQKPVDEKWAILVNEFGQIGIDQAMFKQRDDVVVKGLPGGCLCCQLAFVLQAALVNLLARNKPDRVIIEPSGLGHPAGLLDLLRGEAFQDVVAVHDIIATLDPRRLDEPRVREHETFQDQLAMADAIAITMGEQASAEQHEHAQRFVTELWPPRKWVHRSEHGTMPLSLLLNSAQTRAQQEDTAVPDTHRQMMATPTLEGTFFDTAPAPGQPQHKTASALGYTSTGLRWHPSERFDLDRLAAHLSEFPASARVKGVFHTEQGWKQLNRADGTLSLGNSAWRQDSRLEVITPDNDADTHTNLVTELQSSGALLS
;
A
#
# COMPACT_ATOMS: atom_id res chain seq x y z
N LEU A 1 25.87 15.06 10.57
CA LEU A 1 24.46 15.21 10.92
C LEU A 1 23.66 14.80 9.69
N SER A 2 23.06 13.60 9.71
CA SER A 2 22.14 13.16 8.65
C SER A 2 20.96 14.13 8.65
N ALA A 3 20.78 14.86 7.56
CA ALA A 3 19.59 15.70 7.38
C ALA A 3 18.36 14.79 7.46
N THR A 4 17.40 15.14 8.31
CA THR A 4 16.15 14.39 8.45
C THR A 4 15.37 14.51 7.13
N ARG A 5 15.11 13.39 6.47
CA ARG A 5 14.35 13.38 5.22
C ARG A 5 12.91 13.81 5.50
N VAL A 6 12.33 14.57 4.58
CA VAL A 6 10.95 15.05 4.71
C VAL A 6 9.98 13.89 4.47
N PRO A 7 9.09 13.57 5.44
CA PRO A 7 8.09 12.52 5.25
C PRO A 7 7.10 12.90 4.14
N VAL A 8 6.86 11.97 3.23
CA VAL A 8 5.90 12.11 2.13
C VAL A 8 4.84 11.02 2.23
N HIS A 9 3.57 11.40 2.30
CA HIS A 9 2.43 10.52 2.28
C HIS A 9 1.68 10.65 0.97
N ILE A 10 1.21 9.53 0.42
CA ILE A 10 0.37 9.51 -0.76
C ILE A 10 -1.04 9.11 -0.33
N ILE A 11 -2.02 9.95 -0.65
CA ILE A 11 -3.44 9.64 -0.43
C ILE A 11 -4.10 9.49 -1.79
N THR A 12 -4.30 8.26 -2.20
CA THR A 12 -4.87 7.87 -3.50
C THR A 12 -6.30 7.35 -3.36
N GLY A 13 -6.94 7.03 -4.45
CA GLY A 13 -8.29 6.50 -4.50
C GLY A 13 -9.03 6.96 -5.75
N PHE A 14 -10.06 6.23 -6.13
CA PHE A 14 -10.81 6.48 -7.35
C PHE A 14 -11.56 7.82 -7.32
N LEU A 15 -12.06 8.25 -8.46
CA LEU A 15 -12.85 9.49 -8.58
C LEU A 15 -14.00 9.53 -7.58
N GLY A 16 -14.15 10.65 -6.87
CA GLY A 16 -15.22 10.87 -5.91
C GLY A 16 -15.13 10.06 -4.62
N SER A 17 -14.02 9.37 -4.35
CA SER A 17 -13.83 8.56 -3.13
C SER A 17 -13.48 9.38 -1.86
N GLY A 18 -13.60 10.69 -1.87
CA GLY A 18 -13.41 11.53 -0.69
C GLY A 18 -11.97 11.83 -0.28
N LYS A 19 -10.99 11.69 -1.18
CA LYS A 19 -9.56 12.00 -0.93
C LYS A 19 -9.35 13.40 -0.36
N THR A 20 -9.82 14.40 -1.07
CA THR A 20 -9.66 15.82 -0.68
C THR A 20 -10.31 16.12 0.67
N THR A 21 -11.48 15.54 0.94
CA THR A 21 -12.15 15.66 2.24
C THR A 21 -11.33 15.05 3.37
N LEU A 22 -10.76 13.87 3.13
CA LEU A 22 -9.88 13.20 4.10
C LEU A 22 -8.63 14.04 4.38
N ILE A 23 -7.99 14.57 3.35
CA ILE A 23 -6.80 15.44 3.49
C ILE A 23 -7.15 16.70 4.28
N HIS A 24 -8.31 17.30 4.02
CA HIS A 24 -8.77 18.47 4.75
C HIS A 24 -8.93 18.18 6.25
N SER A 25 -9.56 17.06 6.59
CA SER A 25 -9.69 16.59 7.97
C SER A 25 -8.33 16.38 8.66
N LEU A 26 -7.34 15.88 7.95
CA LEU A 26 -5.98 15.71 8.48
C LEU A 26 -5.27 17.05 8.71
N ILE A 27 -5.45 18.01 7.80
CA ILE A 27 -4.89 19.36 7.93
C ILE A 27 -5.45 20.06 9.17
N GLU A 28 -6.72 19.86 9.50
CA GLU A 28 -7.33 20.46 10.69
C GLU A 28 -6.77 19.87 12.00
N GLN A 29 -6.27 18.65 11.97
CA GLN A 29 -5.67 17.96 13.10
C GLN A 29 -4.15 18.10 13.17
N LYS A 30 -3.50 18.71 12.15
CA LYS A 30 -2.05 18.76 12.09
C LYS A 30 -1.43 19.44 13.32
N PRO A 31 -0.21 19.05 13.77
CA PRO A 31 0.51 19.74 14.82
C PRO A 31 0.69 21.23 14.49
N VAL A 32 0.55 22.08 15.50
CA VAL A 32 0.62 23.54 15.33
C VAL A 32 2.01 24.01 14.90
N ASP A 33 3.03 23.29 15.32
CA ASP A 33 4.45 23.54 15.06
C ASP A 33 4.96 22.96 13.73
N GLU A 34 4.16 22.14 13.04
CA GLU A 34 4.52 21.60 11.73
C GLU A 34 4.00 22.49 10.59
N LYS A 35 4.81 22.64 9.55
CA LYS A 35 4.41 23.20 8.26
C LYS A 35 4.19 22.09 7.25
N TRP A 36 2.96 22.01 6.72
CA TRP A 36 2.63 20.97 5.74
C TRP A 36 2.55 21.53 4.33
N ALA A 37 2.93 20.71 3.36
CA ALA A 37 2.73 21.00 1.95
C ALA A 37 1.83 19.93 1.33
N ILE A 38 0.84 20.37 0.58
CA ILE A 38 -0.13 19.52 -0.10
C ILE A 38 0.06 19.71 -1.60
N LEU A 39 0.35 18.60 -2.30
CA LEU A 39 0.48 18.59 -3.74
C LEU A 39 -0.72 17.87 -4.34
N VAL A 40 -1.57 18.57 -5.05
CA VAL A 40 -2.80 18.05 -5.66
C VAL A 40 -2.62 17.93 -7.15
N ASN A 41 -2.83 16.74 -7.70
CA ASN A 41 -2.81 16.52 -9.15
C ASN A 41 -4.25 16.52 -9.68
N GLU A 42 -4.66 17.60 -10.31
CA GLU A 42 -6.03 17.86 -10.74
C GLU A 42 -6.24 17.45 -12.21
N PHE A 43 -7.17 16.51 -12.41
CA PHE A 43 -7.75 16.25 -13.73
C PHE A 43 -9.11 16.96 -13.79
N GLY A 44 -9.12 18.18 -14.33
CA GLY A 44 -10.35 18.96 -14.41
C GLY A 44 -10.13 20.46 -14.19
N GLN A 45 -11.16 21.19 -13.85
CA GLN A 45 -11.11 22.66 -13.70
C GLN A 45 -10.20 23.06 -12.53
N ILE A 46 -9.11 23.73 -12.88
CA ILE A 46 -8.14 24.32 -11.95
C ILE A 46 -8.90 25.17 -10.92
N GLY A 47 -8.76 24.85 -9.65
CA GLY A 47 -9.12 25.75 -8.55
C GLY A 47 -10.21 25.29 -7.60
N ILE A 48 -11.01 24.25 -7.89
CA ILE A 48 -12.08 23.84 -6.98
C ILE A 48 -11.49 23.20 -5.72
N ASP A 49 -10.55 22.25 -5.88
CA ASP A 49 -9.94 21.56 -4.74
C ASP A 49 -9.03 22.50 -3.94
N GLN A 50 -8.29 23.39 -4.63
CA GLN A 50 -7.48 24.41 -3.93
C GLN A 50 -8.32 25.41 -3.14
N ALA A 51 -9.52 25.75 -3.63
CA ALA A 51 -10.43 26.65 -2.92
C ALA A 51 -11.02 26.01 -1.65
N MET A 52 -11.01 24.68 -1.54
CA MET A 52 -11.43 23.96 -0.32
C MET A 52 -10.42 24.14 0.82
N PHE A 53 -9.14 24.39 0.52
CA PHE A 53 -8.13 24.65 1.52
C PHE A 53 -8.10 26.14 1.87
N LYS A 54 -8.48 26.46 3.11
CA LYS A 54 -8.37 27.84 3.63
C LYS A 54 -6.91 28.28 3.57
N GLN A 55 -6.65 29.54 3.18
CA GLN A 55 -5.31 30.11 3.23
C GLN A 55 -4.81 30.10 4.70
N ARG A 56 -3.76 29.36 4.93
CA ARG A 56 -3.06 29.25 6.22
C ARG A 56 -1.57 29.40 5.98
N ASP A 57 -0.87 30.11 6.86
CA ASP A 57 0.57 30.32 6.75
C ASP A 57 1.38 29.04 6.96
N ASP A 58 0.79 28.09 7.67
CA ASP A 58 1.39 26.78 8.02
C ASP A 58 1.02 25.64 7.05
N VAL A 59 0.24 25.94 5.99
CA VAL A 59 -0.15 24.96 4.96
C VAL A 59 0.04 25.57 3.57
N VAL A 60 0.83 24.90 2.76
CA VAL A 60 1.08 25.30 1.36
C VAL A 60 0.40 24.31 0.43
N VAL A 61 -0.56 24.75 -0.35
CA VAL A 61 -1.24 23.93 -1.35
C VAL A 61 -0.75 24.30 -2.74
N LYS A 62 -0.32 23.31 -3.52
CA LYS A 62 0.13 23.44 -4.90
C LYS A 62 -0.64 22.50 -5.80
N GLY A 63 -1.32 23.05 -6.81
CA GLY A 63 -1.89 22.26 -7.90
C GLY A 63 -0.84 21.94 -8.94
N LEU A 64 -0.94 20.74 -9.51
CA LEU A 64 -0.22 20.38 -10.73
C LEU A 64 -1.14 20.52 -11.92
N PRO A 65 -0.67 21.01 -13.07
CA PRO A 65 -1.49 21.04 -14.28
C PRO A 65 -1.93 19.63 -14.64
N GLY A 66 -3.25 19.46 -14.86
CA GLY A 66 -3.87 18.17 -15.13
C GLY A 66 -3.35 17.48 -16.39
N GLY A 67 -3.30 16.17 -16.35
CA GLY A 67 -2.92 15.26 -17.43
C GLY A 67 -2.55 13.90 -16.90
N CYS A 68 -2.63 12.86 -17.73
CA CYS A 68 -2.15 11.53 -17.37
C CYS A 68 -0.68 11.58 -16.95
N LEU A 69 -0.31 10.81 -15.92
CA LEU A 69 1.09 10.60 -15.46
C LEU A 69 1.93 9.87 -16.55
N CYS A 70 1.89 10.36 -17.79
CA CYS A 70 2.81 9.96 -18.84
C CYS A 70 4.13 10.73 -18.67
N CYS A 71 5.20 10.28 -19.31
CA CYS A 71 6.59 10.71 -19.09
C CYS A 71 6.84 12.25 -19.00
N GLN A 72 5.99 13.08 -19.59
CA GLN A 72 6.12 14.53 -19.47
C GLN A 72 5.70 15.08 -18.09
N LEU A 73 4.76 14.42 -17.43
CA LEU A 73 4.26 14.87 -16.12
C LEU A 73 5.21 14.52 -14.98
N ALA A 74 6.00 13.47 -15.11
CA ALA A 74 7.04 13.12 -14.15
C ALA A 74 8.04 14.28 -13.97
N PHE A 75 8.43 14.91 -15.06
CA PHE A 75 9.34 16.05 -15.03
C PHE A 75 8.70 17.30 -14.38
N VAL A 76 7.43 17.58 -14.68
CA VAL A 76 6.69 18.70 -14.09
C VAL A 76 6.49 18.48 -12.58
N LEU A 77 6.13 17.25 -12.20
CA LEU A 77 5.98 16.87 -10.79
C LEU A 77 7.32 16.96 -10.05
N GLN A 78 8.41 16.49 -10.66
CA GLN A 78 9.76 16.61 -10.11
C GLN A 78 10.13 18.08 -9.87
N ALA A 79 9.95 18.94 -10.86
CA ALA A 79 10.24 20.38 -10.74
C ALA A 79 9.36 21.05 -9.67
N ALA A 80 8.07 20.70 -9.61
CA ALA A 80 7.14 21.22 -8.61
C ALA A 80 7.56 20.81 -7.19
N LEU A 81 7.92 19.54 -7.00
CA LEU A 81 8.33 19.02 -5.70
C LEU A 81 9.68 19.63 -5.25
N VAL A 82 10.67 19.73 -6.14
CA VAL A 82 11.95 20.40 -5.85
C VAL A 82 11.72 21.86 -5.42
N ASN A 83 10.90 22.60 -6.17
CA ASN A 83 10.56 23.99 -5.81
C ASN A 83 9.82 24.08 -4.47
N LEU A 84 8.89 23.16 -4.22
CA LEU A 84 8.13 23.10 -2.98
C LEU A 84 9.05 22.88 -1.77
N LEU A 85 9.92 21.89 -1.84
CA LEU A 85 10.87 21.55 -0.77
C LEU A 85 11.88 22.68 -0.54
N ALA A 86 12.45 23.24 -1.60
CA ALA A 86 13.46 24.29 -1.49
C ALA A 86 12.91 25.61 -0.93
N ARG A 87 11.74 26.03 -1.40
CA ARG A 87 11.16 27.35 -1.05
C ARG A 87 10.36 27.33 0.24
N ASN A 88 9.60 26.28 0.46
CA ASN A 88 8.66 26.21 1.57
C ASN A 88 9.20 25.48 2.79
N LYS A 89 10.21 24.61 2.61
CA LYS A 89 10.83 23.80 3.68
C LYS A 89 9.77 23.16 4.60
N PRO A 90 8.84 22.36 4.04
CA PRO A 90 7.78 21.76 4.84
C PRO A 90 8.34 20.66 5.72
N ASP A 91 7.72 20.45 6.88
CA ASP A 91 8.02 19.34 7.77
C ASP A 91 7.39 18.03 7.26
N ARG A 92 6.35 18.13 6.42
CA ARG A 92 5.62 16.99 5.83
C ARG A 92 5.00 17.37 4.49
N VAL A 93 4.96 16.39 3.58
CA VAL A 93 4.29 16.53 2.28
C VAL A 93 3.19 15.47 2.17
N ILE A 94 2.00 15.89 1.73
CA ILE A 94 0.92 15.00 1.31
C ILE A 94 0.74 15.19 -0.19
N ILE A 95 0.70 14.08 -0.92
CA ILE A 95 0.46 14.09 -2.37
C ILE A 95 -0.88 13.41 -2.64
N GLU A 96 -1.78 14.14 -3.29
CA GLU A 96 -3.03 13.64 -3.82
C GLU A 96 -2.91 13.46 -5.33
N PRO A 97 -2.69 12.24 -5.85
CA PRO A 97 -2.72 11.99 -7.28
C PRO A 97 -4.15 12.08 -7.81
N SER A 98 -4.29 12.29 -9.12
CA SER A 98 -5.60 12.24 -9.80
C SER A 98 -6.34 10.94 -9.47
N GLY A 99 -7.66 11.00 -9.34
CA GLY A 99 -8.51 9.81 -9.13
C GLY A 99 -8.47 8.80 -10.28
N LEU A 100 -7.96 9.18 -11.46
CA LEU A 100 -7.67 8.30 -12.60
C LEU A 100 -6.16 8.07 -12.78
N GLY A 101 -5.33 8.53 -11.83
CA GLY A 101 -3.87 8.37 -11.90
C GLY A 101 -3.41 7.05 -11.30
N HIS A 102 -2.39 6.45 -11.93
CA HIS A 102 -1.66 5.31 -11.39
C HIS A 102 -0.56 5.81 -10.44
N PRO A 103 -0.61 5.48 -9.15
CA PRO A 103 0.37 6.01 -8.19
C PRO A 103 1.77 5.40 -8.33
N ALA A 104 1.94 4.33 -9.11
CA ALA A 104 3.22 3.65 -9.29
C ALA A 104 4.33 4.57 -9.79
N GLY A 105 4.09 5.34 -10.86
CA GLY A 105 5.06 6.27 -11.41
C GLY A 105 5.46 7.39 -10.45
N LEU A 106 4.52 7.83 -9.58
CA LEU A 106 4.82 8.78 -8.51
C LEU A 106 5.78 8.17 -7.48
N LEU A 107 5.53 6.94 -7.10
CA LEU A 107 6.37 6.25 -6.13
C LEU A 107 7.79 6.00 -6.65
N ASP A 108 7.90 5.57 -7.93
CA ASP A 108 9.18 5.38 -8.60
C ASP A 108 9.97 6.71 -8.66
N LEU A 109 9.30 7.83 -8.94
CA LEU A 109 9.92 9.16 -8.92
C LEU A 109 10.45 9.52 -7.52
N LEU A 110 9.63 9.35 -6.47
CA LEU A 110 10.00 9.72 -5.10
C LEU A 110 11.13 8.86 -4.53
N ARG A 111 11.27 7.63 -5.01
CA ARG A 111 12.36 6.71 -4.63
C ARG A 111 13.58 6.80 -5.53
N GLY A 112 13.48 7.55 -6.63
CA GLY A 112 14.58 7.78 -7.56
C GLY A 112 15.70 8.64 -6.97
N GLU A 113 16.86 8.64 -7.63
CA GLU A 113 18.09 9.32 -7.19
C GLU A 113 17.88 10.79 -6.81
N ALA A 114 16.94 11.49 -7.48
CA ALA A 114 16.70 12.92 -7.21
C ALA A 114 16.09 13.18 -5.82
N PHE A 115 15.41 12.19 -5.21
CA PHE A 115 14.64 12.39 -3.98
C PHE A 115 14.98 11.43 -2.84
N GLN A 116 15.62 10.31 -3.11
CA GLN A 116 15.89 9.26 -2.11
C GLN A 116 16.58 9.74 -0.84
N ASP A 117 17.42 10.79 -0.95
CA ASP A 117 18.17 11.38 0.18
C ASP A 117 17.44 12.58 0.81
N VAL A 118 16.39 13.09 0.17
CA VAL A 118 15.68 14.31 0.58
C VAL A 118 14.32 13.99 1.20
N VAL A 119 13.63 12.98 0.68
CA VAL A 119 12.32 12.58 1.18
C VAL A 119 12.31 11.15 1.71
N ALA A 120 11.41 10.89 2.65
CA ALA A 120 11.08 9.55 3.14
C ALA A 120 9.63 9.25 2.76
N VAL A 121 9.42 8.31 1.84
CA VAL A 121 8.08 7.89 1.47
C VAL A 121 7.51 7.03 2.61
N HIS A 122 6.41 7.49 3.18
CA HIS A 122 5.64 6.80 4.19
C HIS A 122 4.49 5.99 3.56
N ASP A 123 3.50 5.60 4.38
CA ASP A 123 2.40 4.78 3.92
C ASP A 123 1.59 5.44 2.80
N ILE A 124 1.20 4.62 1.83
CA ILE A 124 0.23 4.96 0.81
C ILE A 124 -1.15 4.59 1.35
N ILE A 125 -2.03 5.56 1.44
CA ILE A 125 -3.40 5.38 1.92
C ILE A 125 -4.32 5.45 0.71
N ALA A 126 -5.13 4.41 0.48
CA ALA A 126 -6.19 4.46 -0.52
C ALA A 126 -7.54 4.73 0.14
N THR A 127 -8.31 5.65 -0.43
CA THR A 127 -9.71 5.85 -0.06
C THR A 127 -10.59 4.90 -0.86
N LEU A 128 -11.53 4.24 -0.19
CA LEU A 128 -12.50 3.30 -0.77
C LEU A 128 -13.92 3.74 -0.41
N ASP A 129 -14.71 4.10 -1.41
CA ASP A 129 -16.15 4.25 -1.28
C ASP A 129 -16.83 2.88 -1.43
N PRO A 130 -17.50 2.35 -0.39
CA PRO A 130 -18.12 1.01 -0.42
C PRO A 130 -19.09 0.81 -1.58
N ARG A 131 -19.80 1.87 -1.98
CA ARG A 131 -20.80 1.84 -3.05
C ARG A 131 -20.19 1.51 -4.41
N ARG A 132 -18.91 1.85 -4.61
CA ARG A 132 -18.18 1.62 -5.87
C ARG A 132 -17.90 0.13 -6.13
N LEU A 133 -17.91 -0.69 -5.10
CA LEU A 133 -17.75 -2.15 -5.27
C LEU A 133 -18.95 -2.79 -5.97
N ASP A 134 -20.12 -2.16 -5.91
CA ASP A 134 -21.33 -2.62 -6.60
C ASP A 134 -21.38 -2.17 -8.07
N GLU A 135 -20.46 -1.30 -8.49
CA GLU A 135 -20.34 -0.80 -9.86
C GLU A 135 -19.31 -1.64 -10.65
N PRO A 136 -19.71 -2.58 -11.53
CA PRO A 136 -18.76 -3.45 -12.26
C PRO A 136 -17.72 -2.66 -13.04
N ARG A 137 -18.14 -1.56 -13.69
CA ARG A 137 -17.23 -0.69 -14.47
C ARG A 137 -16.14 -0.05 -13.63
N VAL A 138 -16.41 0.27 -12.36
CA VAL A 138 -15.42 0.82 -11.43
C VAL A 138 -14.56 -0.29 -10.88
N ARG A 139 -15.17 -1.37 -10.39
CA ARG A 139 -14.47 -2.51 -9.80
C ARG A 139 -13.48 -3.16 -10.78
N GLU A 140 -13.84 -3.23 -12.06
CA GLU A 140 -13.01 -3.79 -13.14
C GLU A 140 -12.03 -2.79 -13.74
N HIS A 141 -12.09 -1.52 -13.32
CA HIS A 141 -11.19 -0.50 -13.83
C HIS A 141 -9.78 -0.70 -13.29
N GLU A 142 -8.80 -0.81 -14.19
CA GLU A 142 -7.40 -1.08 -13.84
C GLU A 142 -6.87 -0.09 -12.78
N THR A 143 -7.11 1.21 -12.96
CA THR A 143 -6.68 2.22 -12.01
C THR A 143 -7.27 2.03 -10.60
N PHE A 144 -8.56 1.63 -10.50
CA PHE A 144 -9.18 1.34 -9.21
C PHE A 144 -8.49 0.17 -8.52
N GLN A 145 -8.24 -0.91 -9.25
CA GLN A 145 -7.54 -2.08 -8.74
C GLN A 145 -6.10 -1.75 -8.33
N ASP A 146 -5.37 -1.00 -9.15
CA ASP A 146 -3.98 -0.62 -8.89
C ASP A 146 -3.85 0.31 -7.69
N GLN A 147 -4.76 1.28 -7.53
CA GLN A 147 -4.76 2.17 -6.36
C GLN A 147 -4.93 1.40 -5.06
N LEU A 148 -5.84 0.42 -5.04
CA LEU A 148 -6.02 -0.45 -3.88
C LEU A 148 -4.85 -1.41 -3.70
N ALA A 149 -4.34 -2.01 -4.79
CA ALA A 149 -3.22 -2.95 -4.73
C ALA A 149 -1.93 -2.32 -4.19
N MET A 150 -1.67 -1.06 -4.52
CA MET A 150 -0.49 -0.32 -4.05
C MET A 150 -0.58 0.17 -2.61
N ALA A 151 -1.78 0.29 -2.05
CA ALA A 151 -1.98 0.92 -0.75
C ALA A 151 -1.39 0.07 0.38
N ASP A 152 -0.70 0.72 1.31
CA ASP A 152 -0.31 0.12 2.59
C ASP A 152 -1.50 0.01 3.53
N ALA A 153 -2.43 0.96 3.42
CA ALA A 153 -3.59 1.08 4.29
C ALA A 153 -4.82 1.60 3.52
N ILE A 154 -6.02 1.34 4.03
CA ILE A 154 -7.27 1.73 3.39
C ILE A 154 -8.14 2.52 4.37
N ALA A 155 -8.58 3.70 3.92
CA ALA A 155 -9.65 4.47 4.55
C ALA A 155 -10.96 4.22 3.79
N ILE A 156 -11.90 3.51 4.41
CA ILE A 156 -13.25 3.34 3.87
C ILE A 156 -14.01 4.64 4.15
N THR A 157 -14.31 5.36 3.10
CA THR A 157 -14.96 6.69 3.12
C THR A 157 -16.41 6.59 2.67
N MET A 158 -17.15 7.71 2.73
CA MET A 158 -18.58 7.78 2.31
C MET A 158 -19.48 6.76 3.00
N GLY A 159 -19.06 6.27 4.16
CA GLY A 159 -19.78 5.22 4.89
C GLY A 159 -21.19 5.62 5.31
N GLU A 160 -21.41 6.90 5.62
CA GLU A 160 -22.73 7.44 5.94
C GLU A 160 -23.74 7.38 4.79
N GLN A 161 -23.28 7.17 3.55
CA GLN A 161 -24.11 7.05 2.35
C GLN A 161 -24.25 5.59 1.87
N ALA A 162 -23.54 4.66 2.51
CA ALA A 162 -23.54 3.25 2.13
C ALA A 162 -24.53 2.44 2.98
N SER A 163 -25.11 1.41 2.39
CA SER A 163 -25.95 0.45 3.12
C SER A 163 -25.12 -0.48 4.00
N ALA A 164 -25.78 -1.18 4.93
CA ALA A 164 -25.11 -2.18 5.77
C ALA A 164 -24.47 -3.30 4.92
N GLU A 165 -25.15 -3.74 3.86
CA GLU A 165 -24.63 -4.76 2.93
C GLU A 165 -23.37 -4.27 2.19
N GLN A 166 -23.35 -3.00 1.78
CA GLN A 166 -22.17 -2.39 1.13
C GLN A 166 -21.00 -2.29 2.10
N HIS A 167 -21.26 -2.00 3.36
CA HIS A 167 -20.23 -2.03 4.40
C HIS A 167 -19.64 -3.41 4.62
N GLU A 168 -20.50 -4.43 4.72
CA GLU A 168 -20.04 -5.81 4.88
C GLU A 168 -19.27 -6.29 3.63
N HIS A 169 -19.73 -5.91 2.44
CA HIS A 169 -19.04 -6.20 1.19
C HIS A 169 -17.65 -5.54 1.17
N ALA A 170 -17.55 -4.25 1.50
CA ALA A 170 -16.28 -3.55 1.56
C ALA A 170 -15.32 -4.18 2.59
N GLN A 171 -15.83 -4.54 3.77
CA GLN A 171 -15.02 -5.18 4.81
C GLN A 171 -14.46 -6.52 4.34
N ARG A 172 -15.27 -7.37 3.71
CA ARG A 172 -14.82 -8.65 3.13
C ARG A 172 -13.78 -8.39 2.04
N PHE A 173 -14.08 -7.49 1.12
CA PHE A 173 -13.19 -7.15 0.01
C PHE A 173 -11.81 -6.70 0.50
N VAL A 174 -11.72 -5.80 1.47
CA VAL A 174 -10.42 -5.31 1.97
C VAL A 174 -9.67 -6.38 2.77
N THR A 175 -10.39 -7.30 3.43
CA THR A 175 -9.77 -8.41 4.16
C THR A 175 -9.16 -9.44 3.21
N GLU A 176 -9.70 -9.59 2.01
CA GLU A 176 -9.20 -10.51 0.98
C GLU A 176 -8.03 -9.94 0.17
N LEU A 177 -7.76 -8.64 0.29
CA LEU A 177 -6.65 -8.02 -0.41
C LEU A 177 -5.31 -8.60 0.07
N TRP A 178 -4.48 -8.98 -0.88
CA TRP A 178 -3.13 -9.45 -0.59
C TRP A 178 -2.09 -8.59 -1.34
N PRO A 179 -0.97 -8.19 -0.72
CA PRO A 179 -0.60 -8.38 0.70
C PRO A 179 -1.61 -7.75 1.68
N PRO A 180 -1.72 -8.28 2.92
CA PRO A 180 -2.60 -7.69 3.94
C PRO A 180 -2.26 -6.21 4.20
N ARG A 181 -3.27 -5.38 4.40
CA ARG A 181 -3.07 -3.96 4.68
C ARG A 181 -2.65 -3.75 6.12
N LYS A 182 -1.79 -2.75 6.37
CA LYS A 182 -1.31 -2.41 7.72
C LYS A 182 -2.48 -2.07 8.65
N TRP A 183 -3.44 -1.31 8.12
CA TRP A 183 -4.69 -1.00 8.78
C TRP A 183 -5.81 -0.73 7.78
N VAL A 184 -7.05 -0.90 8.24
CA VAL A 184 -8.27 -0.51 7.54
C VAL A 184 -9.08 0.32 8.51
N HIS A 185 -9.42 1.56 8.15
CA HIS A 185 -10.18 2.48 8.98
C HIS A 185 -11.49 2.87 8.30
N ARG A 186 -12.60 2.81 9.05
CA ARG A 186 -13.89 3.36 8.59
C ARG A 186 -13.94 4.83 8.95
N SER A 187 -13.88 5.67 7.93
CA SER A 187 -13.95 7.11 8.06
C SER A 187 -15.41 7.55 8.13
N GLU A 188 -15.78 8.23 9.18
CA GLU A 188 -17.06 8.90 9.31
C GLU A 188 -16.93 10.33 8.79
N HIS A 189 -17.81 10.74 7.87
CA HIS A 189 -17.80 12.09 7.27
C HIS A 189 -16.44 12.55 6.72
N GLY A 190 -15.65 11.61 6.19
CA GLY A 190 -14.32 11.90 5.66
C GLY A 190 -13.25 12.19 6.73
N THR A 191 -13.49 11.82 7.99
CA THR A 191 -12.53 12.01 9.08
C THR A 191 -11.68 10.76 9.33
N MET A 192 -10.43 10.98 9.68
CA MET A 192 -9.50 9.91 10.07
C MET A 192 -8.61 10.44 11.19
N PRO A 193 -8.33 9.66 12.25
CA PRO A 193 -7.37 10.05 13.27
C PRO A 193 -6.00 10.35 12.67
N LEU A 194 -5.40 11.48 13.03
CA LEU A 194 -4.07 11.87 12.56
C LEU A 194 -2.99 10.84 12.92
N SER A 195 -3.17 10.14 14.04
CA SER A 195 -2.26 9.07 14.48
C SER A 195 -2.08 7.95 13.43
N LEU A 196 -3.11 7.66 12.63
CA LEU A 196 -3.02 6.68 11.54
C LEU A 196 -2.08 7.13 10.42
N LEU A 197 -1.96 8.44 10.20
CA LEU A 197 -0.99 8.99 9.26
C LEU A 197 0.42 9.04 9.86
N LEU A 198 0.54 9.44 11.13
CA LEU A 198 1.84 9.72 11.77
C LEU A 198 2.53 8.46 12.32
N ASN A 199 1.77 7.50 12.83
CA ASN A 199 2.26 6.36 13.60
C ASN A 199 1.79 5.02 13.04
N SER A 200 2.06 4.75 11.78
CA SER A 200 1.65 3.50 11.15
C SER A 200 2.14 2.23 11.88
N ALA A 201 3.25 2.32 12.62
CA ALA A 201 3.82 1.20 13.37
C ALA A 201 3.16 0.94 14.75
N GLN A 202 2.63 1.98 15.42
CA GLN A 202 2.12 1.86 16.79
C GLN A 202 0.60 1.63 16.86
N THR A 203 -0.13 1.85 15.80
CA THR A 203 -1.60 1.92 15.82
C THR A 203 -2.27 0.54 15.87
N ARG A 204 -1.56 -0.54 15.56
CA ARG A 204 -2.12 -1.90 15.61
C ARG A 204 -2.48 -2.38 17.01
N ALA A 205 -1.73 -1.97 18.02
CA ALA A 205 -1.97 -2.36 19.41
C ALA A 205 -3.24 -1.72 20.03
N GLN A 206 -3.77 -0.65 19.42
CA GLN A 206 -4.92 0.09 19.94
C GLN A 206 -6.24 -0.18 19.19
N GLN A 207 -6.20 -0.86 18.03
CA GLN A 207 -7.39 -1.18 17.24
C GLN A 207 -8.08 -2.50 17.63
N GLU A 208 -7.51 -3.26 18.56
CA GLU A 208 -8.14 -4.50 19.06
C GLU A 208 -9.46 -4.26 19.83
N ASP A 209 -9.80 -3.01 20.17
CA ASP A 209 -10.98 -2.67 20.95
C ASP A 209 -12.25 -2.34 20.12
N THR A 210 -12.17 -2.32 18.78
CA THR A 210 -13.37 -2.30 17.94
C THR A 210 -13.64 -3.69 17.37
N ALA A 211 -13.96 -4.60 18.27
CA ALA A 211 -14.16 -6.02 18.01
C ALA A 211 -15.27 -6.28 16.98
N VAL A 212 -14.88 -6.81 15.84
CA VAL A 212 -15.73 -7.71 15.06
C VAL A 212 -15.96 -8.97 15.91
N PRO A 213 -17.20 -9.43 16.11
CA PRO A 213 -17.49 -10.59 16.96
C PRO A 213 -16.65 -11.81 16.56
N ASP A 214 -16.06 -12.47 17.54
CA ASP A 214 -15.12 -13.61 17.45
C ASP A 214 -15.64 -14.81 16.62
N THR A 215 -16.93 -14.90 16.36
CA THR A 215 -17.57 -16.00 15.63
C THR A 215 -17.23 -16.03 14.14
N HIS A 216 -16.89 -14.89 13.52
CA HIS A 216 -16.47 -14.87 12.10
C HIS A 216 -14.97 -15.15 11.89
N ARG A 217 -14.16 -14.90 12.91
CA ARG A 217 -12.70 -15.23 12.89
C ARG A 217 -12.46 -16.75 12.89
N GLN A 218 -13.31 -17.52 13.52
CA GLN A 218 -13.15 -18.98 13.64
C GLN A 218 -13.48 -19.74 12.35
N MET A 219 -14.22 -19.16 11.41
CA MET A 219 -14.58 -19.83 10.14
C MET A 219 -13.60 -19.59 8.99
N MET A 220 -12.67 -18.65 9.10
CA MET A 220 -11.64 -18.38 8.08
C MET A 220 -10.22 -18.45 8.62
N ALA A 221 -9.96 -19.31 9.59
CA ALA A 221 -8.68 -19.41 10.27
C ALA A 221 -7.62 -20.13 9.42
N THR A 222 -7.15 -19.49 8.38
CA THR A 222 -5.78 -19.68 7.93
C THR A 222 -4.89 -18.93 8.92
N PRO A 223 -3.72 -19.49 9.34
CA PRO A 223 -2.80 -18.78 10.21
C PRO A 223 -2.37 -17.49 9.52
N THR A 224 -2.80 -16.35 10.06
CA THR A 224 -2.44 -15.04 9.54
C THR A 224 -1.15 -14.61 10.23
N LEU A 225 -0.17 -14.19 9.45
CA LEU A 225 1.07 -13.60 9.98
C LEU A 225 0.76 -12.20 10.52
N GLU A 226 0.27 -12.12 11.76
CA GLU A 226 -0.09 -10.87 12.43
C GLU A 226 1.10 -10.25 13.18
N GLY A 227 1.07 -8.93 13.38
CA GLY A 227 1.95 -8.20 14.27
C GLY A 227 3.14 -7.53 13.58
N THR A 228 4.20 -7.30 14.35
CA THR A 228 5.41 -6.52 14.03
C THR A 228 6.14 -6.87 12.72
N PHE A 229 5.75 -7.95 12.03
CA PHE A 229 6.33 -8.34 10.74
C PHE A 229 6.19 -7.26 9.65
N PHE A 230 5.21 -6.37 9.78
CA PHE A 230 4.96 -5.31 8.82
C PHE A 230 5.51 -3.95 9.24
N ASP A 231 6.02 -3.81 10.45
CA ASP A 231 6.35 -2.51 11.03
C ASP A 231 7.67 -1.93 10.51
N THR A 232 8.63 -2.78 10.17
CA THR A 232 9.92 -2.35 9.64
C THR A 232 10.18 -2.92 8.25
N ALA A 233 10.65 -2.10 7.33
CA ALA A 233 11.11 -2.58 6.03
C ALA A 233 12.37 -3.46 6.20
N PRO A 234 12.50 -4.57 5.43
CA PRO A 234 13.73 -5.35 5.41
C PRO A 234 14.93 -4.47 5.00
N ALA A 235 16.10 -4.74 5.54
CA ALA A 235 17.32 -4.13 5.02
C ALA A 235 17.76 -4.85 3.73
N PRO A 236 18.45 -4.16 2.80
CA PRO A 236 19.00 -4.80 1.61
C PRO A 236 19.89 -6.00 1.98
N GLY A 237 19.70 -7.13 1.30
CA GLY A 237 20.44 -8.36 1.56
C GLY A 237 20.04 -9.13 2.84
N GLN A 238 19.05 -8.65 3.58
CA GLN A 238 18.60 -9.24 4.84
C GLN A 238 17.10 -9.52 4.80
N PRO A 239 16.66 -10.61 4.17
CA PRO A 239 15.25 -10.95 4.14
C PRO A 239 14.70 -11.22 5.54
N GLN A 240 13.50 -10.77 5.81
CA GLN A 240 12.76 -11.07 7.03
C GLN A 240 11.90 -12.30 6.79
N HIS A 241 11.79 -13.15 7.80
CA HIS A 241 10.89 -14.30 7.75
C HIS A 241 10.12 -14.46 9.06
N LYS A 242 8.93 -15.01 8.99
CA LYS A 242 8.10 -15.36 10.14
C LYS A 242 7.29 -16.61 9.82
N THR A 243 7.25 -17.52 10.77
CA THR A 243 6.46 -18.74 10.68
C THR A 243 5.42 -18.76 11.80
N ALA A 244 4.22 -19.19 11.49
CA ALA A 244 3.13 -19.38 12.43
C ALA A 244 2.38 -20.69 12.10
N SER A 245 1.94 -21.42 13.13
CA SER A 245 1.13 -22.63 12.96
C SER A 245 -0.18 -22.49 13.73
N ALA A 246 -1.29 -22.81 13.08
CA ALA A 246 -2.61 -22.84 13.69
C ALA A 246 -3.55 -23.76 12.91
N LEU A 247 -4.46 -24.42 13.60
CA LEU A 247 -5.55 -25.21 13.02
C LEU A 247 -5.10 -26.31 12.03
N GLY A 248 -3.93 -26.90 12.25
CA GLY A 248 -3.40 -27.97 11.39
C GLY A 248 -2.73 -27.45 10.12
N TYR A 249 -2.39 -26.15 10.07
CA TYR A 249 -1.65 -25.53 8.98
C TYR A 249 -0.46 -24.74 9.52
N THR A 250 0.61 -24.71 8.74
CA THR A 250 1.78 -23.86 8.96
C THR A 250 1.86 -22.84 7.83
N SER A 251 2.05 -21.57 8.20
CA SER A 251 2.28 -20.45 7.28
C SER A 251 3.67 -19.88 7.52
N THR A 252 4.41 -19.67 6.44
CA THR A 252 5.68 -18.91 6.46
C THR A 252 5.60 -17.74 5.51
N GLY A 253 5.86 -16.55 6.05
CA GLY A 253 5.98 -15.32 5.30
C GLY A 253 7.43 -14.88 5.18
N LEU A 254 7.79 -14.40 4.01
CA LEU A 254 9.10 -13.83 3.68
C LEU A 254 8.92 -12.44 3.10
N ARG A 255 9.88 -11.55 3.40
CA ARG A 255 9.92 -10.20 2.84
C ARG A 255 11.36 -9.85 2.45
N TRP A 256 11.50 -9.15 1.31
CA TRP A 256 12.77 -8.64 0.81
C TRP A 256 12.67 -7.14 0.54
N HIS A 257 13.80 -6.46 0.66
CA HIS A 257 13.89 -5.04 0.32
C HIS A 257 13.48 -4.79 -1.15
N PRO A 258 12.79 -3.68 -1.47
CA PRO A 258 12.31 -3.42 -2.85
C PRO A 258 13.42 -3.26 -3.88
N SER A 259 14.67 -3.02 -3.48
CA SER A 259 15.82 -2.99 -4.40
C SER A 259 16.25 -4.38 -4.87
N GLU A 260 15.88 -5.44 -4.17
CA GLU A 260 16.22 -6.80 -4.57
C GLU A 260 15.35 -7.25 -5.74
N ARG A 261 15.98 -7.84 -6.73
CA ARG A 261 15.33 -8.30 -7.96
C ARG A 261 15.38 -9.79 -8.09
N PHE A 262 14.33 -10.34 -8.67
CA PHE A 262 14.18 -11.78 -8.89
C PHE A 262 14.14 -12.10 -10.38
N ASP A 263 14.75 -13.23 -10.77
CA ASP A 263 14.55 -13.84 -12.06
C ASP A 263 13.18 -14.53 -12.07
N LEU A 264 12.28 -14.05 -12.94
CA LEU A 264 10.89 -14.51 -12.96
C LEU A 264 10.76 -15.99 -13.31
N ASP A 265 11.53 -16.45 -14.28
CA ASP A 265 11.43 -17.85 -14.77
C ASP A 265 11.93 -18.83 -13.71
N ARG A 266 13.05 -18.51 -13.05
CA ARG A 266 13.61 -19.33 -11.97
C ARG A 266 12.71 -19.32 -10.75
N LEU A 267 12.15 -18.14 -10.41
CA LEU A 267 11.19 -18.00 -9.31
C LEU A 267 9.94 -18.84 -9.57
N ALA A 268 9.35 -18.74 -10.77
CA ALA A 268 8.17 -19.50 -11.13
C ALA A 268 8.44 -21.01 -11.17
N ALA A 269 9.60 -21.44 -11.66
CA ALA A 269 10.02 -22.83 -11.63
C ALA A 269 10.09 -23.36 -10.20
N HIS A 270 10.80 -22.64 -9.31
CA HIS A 270 10.95 -23.04 -7.91
C HIS A 270 9.59 -23.10 -7.17
N LEU A 271 8.73 -22.11 -7.34
CA LEU A 271 7.41 -22.10 -6.71
C LEU A 271 6.46 -23.19 -7.27
N SER A 272 6.72 -23.67 -8.47
CA SER A 272 5.95 -24.77 -9.08
C SER A 272 6.30 -26.13 -8.48
N GLU A 273 7.47 -26.29 -7.87
CA GLU A 273 7.94 -27.53 -7.25
C GLU A 273 7.27 -27.84 -5.90
N PHE A 274 6.61 -26.85 -5.30
CA PHE A 274 5.95 -27.04 -4.01
C PHE A 274 4.85 -28.10 -4.08
N PRO A 275 4.54 -28.80 -2.95
CA PRO A 275 3.44 -29.78 -2.90
C PRO A 275 2.13 -29.21 -3.43
N ALA A 276 1.28 -30.03 -4.04
CA ALA A 276 -0.03 -29.61 -4.53
C ALA A 276 -0.93 -29.03 -3.42
N SER A 277 -0.73 -29.51 -2.18
CA SER A 277 -1.37 -29.02 -0.95
C SER A 277 -0.96 -27.59 -0.55
N ALA A 278 0.21 -27.13 -1.03
CA ALA A 278 0.72 -25.81 -0.69
C ALA A 278 -0.07 -24.70 -1.40
N ARG A 279 -0.49 -23.70 -0.64
CA ARG A 279 -0.95 -22.43 -1.15
C ARG A 279 0.18 -21.42 -1.09
N VAL A 280 0.46 -20.77 -2.20
CA VAL A 280 1.53 -19.79 -2.31
C VAL A 280 0.97 -18.50 -2.84
N LYS A 281 1.23 -17.40 -2.16
CA LYS A 281 0.97 -16.05 -2.65
C LYS A 281 2.29 -15.28 -2.63
N GLY A 282 2.61 -14.63 -3.72
CA GLY A 282 3.83 -13.84 -3.83
C GLY A 282 3.66 -12.58 -4.64
N VAL A 283 4.40 -11.54 -4.28
CA VAL A 283 4.61 -10.36 -5.10
C VAL A 283 6.09 -10.04 -5.09
N PHE A 284 6.66 -9.87 -6.27
CA PHE A 284 8.11 -9.76 -6.44
C PHE A 284 8.49 -8.67 -7.44
N HIS A 285 9.57 -7.97 -7.11
CA HIS A 285 10.25 -7.11 -8.05
C HIS A 285 11.16 -7.98 -8.93
N THR A 286 10.77 -8.16 -10.19
CA THR A 286 11.51 -9.00 -11.13
C THR A 286 12.23 -8.15 -12.19
N GLU A 287 13.05 -8.79 -13.05
CA GLU A 287 13.64 -8.15 -14.22
C GLU A 287 12.57 -7.67 -15.24
N GLN A 288 11.35 -8.22 -15.15
CA GLN A 288 10.21 -7.85 -16.00
C GLN A 288 9.21 -6.92 -15.25
N GLY A 289 9.67 -6.26 -14.18
CA GLY A 289 8.84 -5.41 -13.33
C GLY A 289 8.17 -6.18 -12.19
N TRP A 290 7.19 -5.56 -11.54
CA TRP A 290 6.52 -6.16 -10.39
C TRP A 290 5.48 -7.19 -10.83
N LYS A 291 5.62 -8.40 -10.32
CA LYS A 291 4.76 -9.55 -10.64
C LYS A 291 4.10 -10.10 -9.40
N GLN A 292 2.84 -10.51 -9.56
CA GLN A 292 2.11 -11.27 -8.56
C GLN A 292 2.04 -12.72 -9.01
N LEU A 293 2.38 -13.62 -8.10
CA LEU A 293 2.26 -15.06 -8.29
C LEU A 293 1.26 -15.61 -7.28
N ASN A 294 0.40 -16.49 -7.73
CA ASN A 294 -0.54 -17.21 -6.86
C ASN A 294 -0.56 -18.68 -7.28
N ARG A 295 -0.40 -19.57 -6.30
CA ARG A 295 -0.48 -21.00 -6.52
C ARG A 295 -1.52 -21.61 -5.61
N ALA A 296 -2.48 -22.26 -6.21
CA ALA A 296 -3.53 -23.00 -5.54
C ALA A 296 -3.80 -24.29 -6.30
N ASP A 297 -4.08 -25.37 -5.59
CA ASP A 297 -4.39 -26.68 -6.16
C ASP A 297 -3.37 -27.15 -7.22
N GLY A 298 -2.09 -26.88 -6.95
CA GLY A 298 -0.97 -27.24 -7.82
C GLY A 298 -0.79 -26.36 -9.06
N THR A 299 -1.66 -25.38 -9.31
CA THR A 299 -1.58 -24.48 -10.47
C THR A 299 -1.02 -23.12 -10.08
N LEU A 300 0.07 -22.72 -10.74
CA LEU A 300 0.67 -21.39 -10.60
C LEU A 300 0.05 -20.42 -11.62
N SER A 301 -0.44 -19.29 -11.14
CA SER A 301 -0.87 -18.17 -11.97
C SER A 301 0.05 -16.98 -11.77
N LEU A 302 0.25 -16.21 -12.84
CA LEU A 302 1.14 -15.07 -12.90
C LEU A 302 0.40 -13.85 -13.45
N GLY A 303 0.61 -12.69 -12.84
CA GLY A 303 0.05 -11.41 -13.28
C GLY A 303 0.98 -10.24 -13.01
N ASN A 304 0.68 -9.09 -13.58
CA ASN A 304 1.33 -7.85 -13.19
C ASN A 304 0.83 -7.39 -11.83
N SER A 305 1.68 -6.70 -11.07
CA SER A 305 1.32 -6.12 -9.79
C SER A 305 1.62 -4.65 -9.74
N ALA A 306 0.71 -3.87 -9.17
CA ALA A 306 0.93 -2.47 -8.84
C ALA A 306 1.66 -2.28 -7.50
N TRP A 307 1.82 -3.33 -6.70
CA TRP A 307 2.55 -3.28 -5.43
C TRP A 307 4.01 -2.86 -5.64
N ARG A 308 4.54 -2.00 -4.75
CA ARG A 308 5.89 -1.42 -4.88
C ARG A 308 6.67 -1.35 -3.57
N GLN A 309 6.11 -1.86 -2.45
CA GLN A 309 6.70 -1.60 -1.13
C GLN A 309 7.86 -2.53 -0.81
N ASP A 310 7.72 -3.80 -1.11
CA ASP A 310 8.69 -4.87 -0.88
C ASP A 310 8.31 -6.11 -1.68
N SER A 311 9.24 -7.02 -1.89
CA SER A 311 8.88 -8.35 -2.38
C SER A 311 8.43 -9.21 -1.20
N ARG A 312 7.36 -9.97 -1.39
CA ARG A 312 6.77 -10.84 -0.36
C ARG A 312 6.40 -12.20 -0.90
N LEU A 313 6.55 -13.18 -0.04
CA LEU A 313 6.08 -14.54 -0.26
C LEU A 313 5.36 -15.03 0.98
N GLU A 314 4.22 -15.67 0.80
CA GLU A 314 3.52 -16.43 1.83
C GLU A 314 3.30 -17.85 1.33
N VAL A 315 3.72 -18.82 2.12
CA VAL A 315 3.53 -20.25 1.84
C VAL A 315 2.73 -20.84 2.99
N ILE A 316 1.63 -21.49 2.67
CA ILE A 316 0.76 -22.18 3.64
C ILE A 316 0.68 -23.64 3.25
N THR A 317 0.99 -24.54 4.19
CA THR A 317 0.86 -25.98 4.01
C THR A 317 0.13 -26.63 5.19
N PRO A 318 -0.51 -27.80 5.02
CA PRO A 318 -0.88 -28.65 6.15
C PRO A 318 0.34 -29.00 7.01
N ASP A 319 0.17 -29.20 8.33
CA ASP A 319 1.29 -29.45 9.25
C ASP A 319 2.09 -30.73 8.94
N ASN A 320 1.52 -31.67 8.19
CA ASN A 320 2.24 -32.87 7.73
C ASN A 320 3.29 -32.57 6.63
N ASP A 321 3.25 -31.38 6.03
CA ASP A 321 4.19 -30.91 5.00
C ASP A 321 5.17 -29.85 5.56
N ALA A 322 5.43 -29.87 6.86
CA ALA A 322 6.22 -28.85 7.57
C ALA A 322 7.67 -28.70 7.05
N ASP A 323 8.25 -29.72 6.43
CA ASP A 323 9.58 -29.66 5.83
C ASP A 323 9.70 -28.59 4.75
N THR A 324 8.59 -28.22 4.10
CA THR A 324 8.50 -27.16 3.08
C THR A 324 8.94 -25.78 3.62
N HIS A 325 8.85 -25.56 4.93
CA HIS A 325 9.11 -24.27 5.57
C HIS A 325 10.54 -24.10 6.08
N THR A 326 11.29 -25.18 6.24
CA THR A 326 12.52 -25.20 7.05
C THR A 326 13.68 -24.44 6.40
N ASN A 327 13.77 -24.41 5.06
CA ASN A 327 14.90 -23.82 4.33
C ASN A 327 14.50 -22.84 3.21
N LEU A 328 13.30 -22.33 3.26
CA LEU A 328 12.69 -21.56 2.16
C LEU A 328 13.56 -20.38 1.69
N VAL A 329 14.18 -19.64 2.61
CA VAL A 329 15.10 -18.53 2.30
C VAL A 329 16.33 -19.03 1.57
N THR A 330 16.96 -20.09 2.10
CA THR A 330 18.19 -20.65 1.53
C THR A 330 17.93 -21.28 0.16
N GLU A 331 16.79 -21.91 -0.01
CA GLU A 331 16.38 -22.52 -1.27
C GLU A 331 16.13 -21.48 -2.35
N LEU A 332 15.42 -20.39 -2.02
CA LEU A 332 15.23 -19.28 -2.96
C LEU A 332 16.54 -18.59 -3.34
N GLN A 333 17.47 -18.47 -2.42
CA GLN A 333 18.82 -17.94 -2.71
C GLN A 333 19.64 -18.89 -3.57
N SER A 334 19.61 -20.20 -3.28
CA SER A 334 20.38 -21.21 -4.00
C SER A 334 19.82 -21.54 -5.37
N SER A 335 18.52 -21.35 -5.60
CA SER A 335 17.88 -21.52 -6.90
C SER A 335 18.34 -20.51 -7.94
N GLY A 336 19.05 -19.45 -7.52
CA GLY A 336 19.43 -18.32 -8.37
C GLY A 336 18.23 -17.45 -8.79
N ALA A 337 17.11 -17.58 -8.10
CA ALA A 337 15.94 -16.72 -8.34
C ALA A 337 16.20 -15.29 -7.89
N LEU A 338 17.04 -15.07 -6.87
CA LEU A 338 17.46 -13.73 -6.45
C LEU A 338 18.65 -13.28 -7.33
N LEU A 339 18.49 -12.16 -8.03
CA LEU A 339 19.52 -11.55 -8.85
C LEU A 339 20.49 -10.76 -7.95
N SER A 340 21.77 -10.95 -8.17
CA SER A 340 22.85 -10.25 -7.43
C SER A 340 22.96 -8.78 -7.79
#